data_62cdeb99a4d25c67b42def2f3ba8df32
#
_entry.id   62cdeb99a4d25c67b42def2f3ba8df32
#
_cell.length_a   1.000
_cell.length_b   1.000
_cell.length_c   1.000
_cell.angle_alpha   90.00
_cell.angle_beta   90.00
_cell.angle_gamma   90.00
#
_symmetry.space_group_name_H-M   'P 1'
#
loop_
_entity.id
_entity.type
_entity.pdbx_description
1 polymer ?
#
loop_
_entity_poly.entity_id
_entity_poly.type
_entity_poly.pdbx_seq_one_letter_code
_entity_poly.pdbx_strand_id
1 'polypeptide(L)'
;LKIVSVMTGAAPGGAEFAAVELLDALIGRGHEAVMLSDSPEIGRETRVEVHPLDLGPKLSTRSWLSLGLRWPSLRRQLRSALEAELPYDVLLLHYKKEQLLAAGLPARLRPQIAWAEWGPVPRQMSRGPGGRAYARAARSASVVLAVSEKTRQSTIDAGVDPERAFFLPNAMRSDEIRFSEAGRKRVREELGIPPEAFTVGCISRFHPKKRNDVVIDAVAALGPDTHLILAGAGETEAELQARAAPLGARAHFLSTPGAAVGDVLSAFDVSVFCPSPTEGQPRAVILGLLAERPCVSTGAEGVRDLIDDSFGAIVSPENDPDALATILRSYEGDPERVLREGRLAAQSARERFDAAVVAEQAERLIVAARESP
;
A
#
# COMPACT_ATOMS: atom_id res chain seq x y z
N LEU A 1 11.63 7.65 -21.55
CA LEU A 1 10.22 7.98 -21.71
C LEU A 1 9.86 9.15 -20.81
N LYS A 2 8.90 9.99 -21.26
CA LYS A 2 8.21 10.95 -20.40
C LYS A 2 6.85 10.36 -19.97
N ILE A 3 6.67 10.23 -18.65
CA ILE A 3 5.47 9.62 -18.03
C ILE A 3 4.67 10.72 -17.35
N VAL A 4 3.41 10.88 -17.73
CA VAL A 4 2.46 11.72 -17.00
C VAL A 4 1.56 10.83 -16.18
N SER A 5 1.63 10.98 -14.86
CA SER A 5 0.86 10.20 -13.89
C SER A 5 -0.32 11.03 -13.37
N VAL A 6 -1.52 10.46 -13.26
CA VAL A 6 -2.70 11.17 -12.75
C VAL A 6 -3.28 10.42 -11.56
N MET A 7 -3.27 11.07 -10.39
CA MET A 7 -3.74 10.49 -9.13
C MET A 7 -4.41 11.56 -8.25
N THR A 8 -5.74 11.60 -8.22
CA THR A 8 -6.49 12.67 -7.56
C THR A 8 -7.61 12.14 -6.64
N GLY A 9 -8.00 12.94 -5.64
CA GLY A 9 -9.21 12.70 -4.84
C GLY A 9 -9.02 11.84 -3.60
N ALA A 10 -7.83 11.82 -3.03
CA ALA A 10 -7.58 11.17 -1.74
C ALA A 10 -6.52 11.91 -0.92
N ALA A 11 -6.69 11.92 0.39
CA ALA A 11 -5.59 12.22 1.28
C ALA A 11 -4.43 11.22 1.05
N PRO A 12 -3.17 11.63 1.14
CA PRO A 12 -2.02 10.76 0.95
C PRO A 12 -2.08 9.51 1.84
N GLY A 13 -1.83 8.37 1.23
CA GLY A 13 -1.83 7.05 1.89
C GLY A 13 -0.91 6.08 1.18
N GLY A 14 -1.04 4.79 1.48
CA GLY A 14 -0.13 3.77 0.96
C GLY A 14 -0.03 3.71 -0.56
N ALA A 15 -1.13 3.92 -1.28
CA ALA A 15 -1.14 3.90 -2.74
C ALA A 15 -0.45 5.13 -3.34
N GLU A 16 -0.68 6.30 -2.75
CA GLU A 16 -0.08 7.56 -3.18
C GLU A 16 1.45 7.52 -3.01
N PHE A 17 1.93 7.09 -1.85
CA PHE A 17 3.36 6.92 -1.59
C PHE A 17 3.99 5.88 -2.54
N ALA A 18 3.34 4.73 -2.76
CA ALA A 18 3.85 3.71 -3.68
C ALA A 18 3.93 4.22 -5.12
N ALA A 19 2.96 5.04 -5.57
CA ALA A 19 3.00 5.65 -6.89
C ALA A 19 4.18 6.62 -7.06
N VAL A 20 4.43 7.47 -6.05
CA VAL A 20 5.55 8.41 -6.07
C VAL A 20 6.89 7.69 -6.00
N GLU A 21 7.05 6.69 -5.16
CA GLU A 21 8.28 5.89 -5.07
C GLU A 21 8.58 5.15 -6.38
N LEU A 22 7.56 4.61 -7.05
CA LEU A 22 7.71 4.01 -8.37
C LEU A 22 8.18 5.04 -9.42
N LEU A 23 7.55 6.21 -9.47
CA LEU A 23 7.93 7.27 -10.41
C LEU A 23 9.33 7.80 -10.12
N ASP A 24 9.69 7.99 -8.85
CA ASP A 24 11.02 8.42 -8.45
C ASP A 24 12.10 7.40 -8.87
N ALA A 25 11.82 6.11 -8.72
CA ALA A 25 12.71 5.05 -9.16
C ALA A 25 12.83 5.00 -10.70
N LEU A 26 11.74 5.24 -11.44
CA LEU A 26 11.76 5.35 -12.90
C LEU A 26 12.60 6.56 -13.36
N ILE A 27 12.53 7.70 -12.66
CA ILE A 27 13.41 8.86 -12.92
C ILE A 27 14.87 8.45 -12.70
N GLY A 28 15.18 7.69 -11.66
CA GLY A 28 16.52 7.14 -11.40
C GLY A 28 17.05 6.24 -12.51
N ARG A 29 16.18 5.68 -13.34
CA ARG A 29 16.49 4.87 -14.51
C ARG A 29 16.59 5.67 -15.82
N GLY A 30 16.51 7.01 -15.74
CA GLY A 30 16.64 7.92 -16.89
C GLY A 30 15.33 8.24 -17.61
N HIS A 31 14.16 7.98 -16.98
CA HIS A 31 12.89 8.48 -17.48
C HIS A 31 12.59 9.88 -16.95
N GLU A 32 11.66 10.58 -17.56
CA GLU A 32 11.04 11.79 -17.03
C GLU A 32 9.66 11.44 -16.47
N ALA A 33 9.31 11.94 -15.30
CA ALA A 33 7.99 11.71 -14.74
C ALA A 33 7.44 12.97 -14.05
N VAL A 34 6.15 13.23 -14.30
CA VAL A 34 5.37 14.29 -13.67
C VAL A 34 4.10 13.66 -13.11
N MET A 35 3.69 14.07 -11.91
CA MET A 35 2.43 13.65 -11.32
C MET A 35 1.44 14.82 -11.28
N LEU A 36 0.24 14.61 -11.81
CA LEU A 36 -0.91 15.50 -11.65
C LEU A 36 -1.73 15.04 -10.43
N SER A 37 -1.76 15.83 -9.37
CA SER A 37 -2.39 15.44 -8.09
C SER A 37 -3.01 16.64 -7.36
N ASP A 38 -4.00 16.35 -6.50
CA ASP A 38 -4.56 17.30 -5.54
C ASP A 38 -3.79 17.36 -4.21
N SER A 39 -2.69 16.61 -4.09
CA SER A 39 -1.85 16.50 -2.90
C SER A 39 -0.37 16.74 -3.25
N PRO A 40 0.04 17.99 -3.52
CA PRO A 40 1.39 18.29 -3.99
C PRO A 40 2.50 17.96 -2.98
N GLU A 41 2.17 17.82 -1.70
CA GLU A 41 3.11 17.47 -0.63
C GLU A 41 3.73 16.07 -0.77
N ILE A 42 3.11 15.16 -1.52
CA ILE A 42 3.61 13.77 -1.66
C ILE A 42 4.93 13.69 -2.43
N GLY A 43 5.27 14.70 -3.23
CA GLY A 43 6.52 14.77 -4.00
C GLY A 43 7.71 15.38 -3.26
N ARG A 44 7.53 15.95 -2.05
CA ARG A 44 8.53 16.82 -1.39
C ARG A 44 9.92 16.19 -1.19
N GLU A 45 9.98 14.90 -0.94
CA GLU A 45 11.24 14.18 -0.68
C GLU A 45 11.65 13.26 -1.85
N THR A 46 11.20 13.60 -3.07
CA THR A 46 11.44 12.81 -4.27
C THR A 46 11.82 13.72 -5.44
N ARG A 47 12.27 13.12 -6.55
CA ARG A 47 12.54 13.84 -7.81
C ARG A 47 11.28 14.07 -8.64
N VAL A 48 10.12 13.59 -8.19
CA VAL A 48 8.86 13.68 -8.92
C VAL A 48 8.30 15.09 -8.80
N GLU A 49 8.17 15.79 -9.91
CA GLU A 49 7.43 17.06 -9.96
C GLU A 49 5.93 16.78 -9.85
N VAL A 50 5.26 17.46 -8.92
CA VAL A 50 3.81 17.32 -8.71
C VAL A 50 3.12 18.61 -9.12
N HIS A 51 2.34 18.55 -10.18
CA HIS A 51 1.53 19.66 -10.67
C HIS A 51 0.09 19.54 -10.13
N PRO A 52 -0.53 20.66 -9.74
CA PRO A 52 -1.84 20.64 -9.11
C PRO A 52 -2.96 20.27 -10.11
N LEU A 53 -3.75 19.26 -9.74
CA LEU A 53 -4.96 18.87 -10.46
C LEU A 53 -5.98 18.32 -9.47
N ASP A 54 -7.13 18.97 -9.33
CA ASP A 54 -8.26 18.48 -8.53
C ASP A 54 -9.40 18.03 -9.45
N LEU A 55 -9.63 16.73 -9.50
CA LEU A 55 -10.79 16.13 -10.19
C LEU A 55 -11.89 15.70 -9.21
N GLY A 56 -11.87 16.21 -7.99
CA GLY A 56 -12.82 15.85 -6.92
C GLY A 56 -12.55 14.46 -6.34
N PRO A 57 -13.44 13.97 -5.46
CA PRO A 57 -13.23 12.76 -4.68
C PRO A 57 -13.12 11.50 -5.56
N LYS A 58 -12.59 10.42 -4.98
CA LYS A 58 -12.60 9.08 -5.61
C LYS A 58 -14.02 8.66 -5.98
N LEU A 59 -14.15 7.95 -7.09
CA LEU A 59 -15.45 7.42 -7.52
C LEU A 59 -15.95 6.36 -6.53
N SER A 60 -17.09 6.63 -5.93
CA SER A 60 -17.74 5.79 -4.93
C SER A 60 -19.26 5.87 -5.04
N THR A 61 -19.97 5.02 -4.30
CA THR A 61 -21.43 5.07 -4.23
C THR A 61 -21.98 6.40 -3.68
N ARG A 62 -21.16 7.14 -2.89
CA ARG A 62 -21.52 8.45 -2.35
C ARG A 62 -21.25 9.61 -3.32
N SER A 63 -20.21 9.48 -4.14
CA SER A 63 -19.74 10.56 -5.03
C SER A 63 -20.21 10.43 -6.49
N TRP A 64 -20.78 9.30 -6.92
CA TRP A 64 -21.06 9.03 -8.33
C TRP A 64 -22.05 10.03 -8.97
N LEU A 65 -23.08 10.48 -8.23
CA LEU A 65 -24.05 11.45 -8.75
C LEU A 65 -23.39 12.82 -8.97
N SER A 66 -22.69 13.33 -7.95
CA SER A 66 -22.01 14.64 -8.02
C SER A 66 -20.92 14.66 -9.08
N LEU A 67 -20.17 13.58 -9.19
CA LEU A 67 -19.17 13.43 -10.25
C LEU A 67 -19.80 13.29 -11.63
N GLY A 68 -20.92 12.56 -11.75
CA GLY A 68 -21.65 12.39 -13.00
C GLY A 68 -22.12 13.72 -13.59
N LEU A 69 -22.71 14.60 -12.77
CA LEU A 69 -23.13 15.94 -13.17
C LEU A 69 -21.94 16.81 -13.63
N ARG A 70 -20.76 16.63 -13.03
CA ARG A 70 -19.54 17.37 -13.34
C ARG A 70 -18.68 16.72 -14.42
N TRP A 71 -19.07 15.55 -14.93
CA TRP A 71 -18.25 14.73 -15.83
C TRP A 71 -17.68 15.48 -17.05
N PRO A 72 -18.46 16.31 -17.78
CA PRO A 72 -17.92 17.10 -18.89
C PRO A 72 -16.89 18.14 -18.46
N SER A 73 -17.07 18.76 -17.29
CA SER A 73 -16.13 19.72 -16.71
C SER A 73 -14.84 19.04 -16.27
N LEU A 74 -14.94 17.90 -15.57
CA LEU A 74 -13.79 17.11 -15.12
C LEU A 74 -12.94 16.62 -16.30
N ARG A 75 -13.61 16.16 -17.38
CA ARG A 75 -12.92 15.76 -18.60
C ARG A 75 -12.20 16.94 -19.28
N ARG A 76 -12.79 18.14 -19.25
CA ARG A 76 -12.16 19.34 -19.78
C ARG A 76 -10.95 19.74 -18.95
N GLN A 77 -11.04 19.69 -17.61
CA GLN A 77 -9.94 19.96 -16.69
C GLN A 77 -8.78 18.98 -16.91
N LEU A 78 -9.06 17.67 -16.94
CA LEU A 78 -8.06 16.65 -17.23
C LEU A 78 -7.41 16.88 -18.58
N ARG A 79 -8.21 17.18 -19.62
CA ARG A 79 -7.71 17.50 -20.96
C ARG A 79 -6.75 18.67 -20.93
N SER A 80 -7.12 19.79 -20.31
CA SER A 80 -6.31 21.00 -20.24
C SER A 80 -4.98 20.75 -19.51
N ALA A 81 -5.04 20.01 -18.38
CA ALA A 81 -3.83 19.65 -17.64
C ALA A 81 -2.88 18.78 -18.48
N LEU A 82 -3.41 17.77 -19.19
CA LEU A 82 -2.60 16.92 -20.06
C LEU A 82 -2.05 17.65 -21.29
N GLU A 83 -2.79 18.62 -21.85
CA GLU A 83 -2.31 19.47 -22.96
C GLU A 83 -1.10 20.33 -22.55
N ALA A 84 -1.02 20.74 -21.27
CA ALA A 84 0.12 21.47 -20.72
C ALA A 84 1.40 20.62 -20.59
N GLU A 85 1.25 19.29 -20.45
CA GLU A 85 2.37 18.35 -20.28
C GLU A 85 2.94 17.80 -21.60
N LEU A 86 2.31 18.10 -22.73
CA LEU A 86 2.77 17.58 -24.03
C LEU A 86 4.18 18.10 -24.41
N PRO A 87 5.00 17.28 -25.11
CA PRO A 87 4.75 15.89 -25.46
C PRO A 87 5.08 14.93 -24.30
N TYR A 88 4.39 13.80 -24.22
CA TYR A 88 4.71 12.69 -23.32
C TYR A 88 4.45 11.35 -24.01
N ASP A 89 5.07 10.27 -23.49
CA ASP A 89 5.00 8.93 -24.06
C ASP A 89 3.92 8.06 -23.41
N VAL A 90 3.74 8.19 -22.09
CA VAL A 90 2.89 7.32 -21.29
C VAL A 90 1.97 8.14 -20.39
N LEU A 91 0.69 7.78 -20.37
CA LEU A 91 -0.31 8.27 -19.42
C LEU A 91 -0.61 7.18 -18.40
N LEU A 92 -0.09 7.35 -17.16
CA LEU A 92 -0.28 6.42 -16.06
C LEU A 92 -1.46 6.85 -15.18
N LEU A 93 -2.48 6.00 -15.07
CA LEU A 93 -3.73 6.30 -14.38
C LEU A 93 -3.94 5.37 -13.18
N HIS A 94 -4.26 5.96 -12.03
CA HIS A 94 -4.30 5.22 -10.76
C HIS A 94 -5.71 4.88 -10.27
N TYR A 95 -6.71 5.71 -10.51
CA TYR A 95 -8.06 5.49 -9.99
C TYR A 95 -9.11 5.38 -11.10
N LYS A 96 -10.20 4.71 -10.79
CA LYS A 96 -11.30 4.43 -11.72
C LYS A 96 -11.86 5.70 -12.38
N LYS A 97 -11.89 6.82 -11.65
CA LYS A 97 -12.36 8.11 -12.15
C LYS A 97 -11.50 8.59 -13.32
N GLU A 98 -10.18 8.62 -13.14
CA GLU A 98 -9.21 9.04 -14.14
C GLU A 98 -9.21 8.09 -15.35
N GLN A 99 -9.27 6.78 -15.11
CA GLN A 99 -9.35 5.76 -16.15
C GLN A 99 -10.58 5.95 -17.05
N LEU A 100 -11.76 6.20 -16.46
CA LEU A 100 -12.98 6.45 -17.20
C LEU A 100 -12.98 7.82 -17.91
N LEU A 101 -12.41 8.87 -17.29
CA LEU A 101 -12.29 10.19 -17.92
C LEU A 101 -11.35 10.14 -19.12
N ALA A 102 -10.22 9.48 -19.00
CA ALA A 102 -9.20 9.38 -20.03
C ALA A 102 -9.68 8.59 -21.27
N ALA A 103 -10.52 7.57 -21.09
CA ALA A 103 -11.05 6.78 -22.20
C ALA A 103 -11.78 7.63 -23.27
N GLY A 104 -12.29 8.80 -22.91
CA GLY A 104 -12.97 9.72 -23.82
C GLY A 104 -12.12 10.89 -24.34
N LEU A 105 -10.82 10.91 -24.06
CA LEU A 105 -9.92 11.97 -24.54
C LEU A 105 -9.47 11.75 -26.00
N PRO A 106 -9.04 12.80 -26.74
CA PRO A 106 -8.45 12.68 -28.06
C PRO A 106 -7.21 11.77 -28.06
N ALA A 107 -6.97 11.05 -29.16
CA ALA A 107 -5.84 10.11 -29.29
C ALA A 107 -4.47 10.75 -28.98
N ARG A 108 -4.26 12.01 -29.37
CA ARG A 108 -3.01 12.73 -29.09
C ARG A 108 -2.67 12.89 -27.60
N LEU A 109 -3.69 12.77 -26.73
CA LEU A 109 -3.53 12.81 -25.26
C LEU A 109 -3.53 11.40 -24.64
N ARG A 110 -3.43 10.38 -25.46
CA ARG A 110 -3.43 8.96 -25.05
C ARG A 110 -2.41 8.17 -25.87
N PRO A 111 -1.13 8.61 -25.94
CA PRO A 111 -0.14 7.91 -26.77
C PRO A 111 0.01 6.45 -26.36
N GLN A 112 0.16 6.21 -25.06
CA GLN A 112 0.07 4.90 -24.44
C GLN A 112 -0.62 5.06 -23.07
N ILE A 113 -1.61 4.27 -22.77
CA ILE A 113 -2.29 4.27 -21.46
C ILE A 113 -1.83 3.09 -20.64
N ALA A 114 -1.24 3.37 -19.47
CA ALA A 114 -0.97 2.40 -18.42
C ALA A 114 -1.91 2.62 -17.23
N TRP A 115 -2.44 1.55 -16.64
CA TRP A 115 -3.21 1.61 -15.41
C TRP A 115 -2.42 1.01 -14.26
N ALA A 116 -2.42 1.65 -13.08
CA ALA A 116 -1.93 1.10 -11.82
C ALA A 116 -3.12 0.83 -10.90
N GLU A 117 -3.26 -0.42 -10.48
CA GLU A 117 -4.37 -0.92 -9.69
C GLU A 117 -3.92 -1.28 -8.28
N TRP A 118 -4.38 -0.50 -7.30
CA TRP A 118 -3.98 -0.57 -5.90
C TRP A 118 -4.83 -1.49 -5.03
N GLY A 119 -5.79 -2.16 -5.63
CA GLY A 119 -6.69 -3.09 -4.95
C GLY A 119 -7.77 -3.62 -5.88
N PRO A 120 -8.54 -4.63 -5.45
CA PRO A 120 -9.57 -5.26 -6.28
C PRO A 120 -10.59 -4.27 -6.83
N VAL A 121 -11.09 -4.55 -8.03
CA VAL A 121 -12.11 -3.71 -8.68
C VAL A 121 -13.40 -3.74 -7.85
N PRO A 122 -13.94 -2.56 -7.45
CA PRO A 122 -15.17 -2.50 -6.68
C PRO A 122 -16.35 -3.18 -7.39
N ARG A 123 -17.22 -3.87 -6.63
CA ARG A 123 -18.36 -4.62 -7.20
C ARG A 123 -19.23 -3.81 -8.15
N GLN A 124 -19.45 -2.52 -7.87
CA GLN A 124 -20.23 -1.62 -8.76
C GLN A 124 -19.52 -1.31 -10.09
N MET A 125 -18.23 -1.59 -10.20
CA MET A 125 -17.41 -1.43 -11.39
C MET A 125 -17.05 -2.76 -12.06
N SER A 126 -17.50 -3.89 -11.51
CA SER A 126 -17.34 -5.22 -12.11
C SER A 126 -18.64 -5.76 -12.73
N ARG A 127 -19.80 -5.12 -12.47
CA ARG A 127 -21.11 -5.56 -12.94
C ARG A 127 -21.99 -4.38 -13.37
N GLY A 128 -23.03 -4.67 -14.14
CA GLY A 128 -24.03 -3.69 -14.56
C GLY A 128 -23.48 -2.57 -15.45
N PRO A 129 -24.10 -1.36 -15.43
CA PRO A 129 -23.66 -0.23 -16.25
C PRO A 129 -22.23 0.24 -15.95
N GLY A 130 -21.85 0.26 -14.67
CA GLY A 130 -20.49 0.61 -14.24
C GLY A 130 -19.44 -0.38 -14.77
N GLY A 131 -19.73 -1.68 -14.72
CA GLY A 131 -18.87 -2.72 -15.27
C GLY A 131 -18.70 -2.60 -16.78
N ARG A 132 -19.80 -2.32 -17.52
CA ARG A 132 -19.70 -2.07 -18.97
C ARG A 132 -18.87 -0.84 -19.30
N ALA A 133 -18.98 0.23 -18.51
CA ALA A 133 -18.18 1.44 -18.70
C ALA A 133 -16.70 1.16 -18.42
N TYR A 134 -16.40 0.41 -17.34
CA TYR A 134 -15.04 0.02 -16.98
C TYR A 134 -14.42 -0.88 -18.05
N ALA A 135 -15.08 -1.96 -18.45
CA ALA A 135 -14.61 -2.87 -19.50
C ALA A 135 -14.39 -2.16 -20.85
N ARG A 136 -15.24 -1.16 -21.18
CA ARG A 136 -15.04 -0.33 -22.38
C ARG A 136 -13.80 0.55 -22.25
N ALA A 137 -13.58 1.17 -21.10
CA ALA A 137 -12.41 2.00 -20.86
C ALA A 137 -11.13 1.15 -20.84
N ALA A 138 -11.18 -0.06 -20.29
CA ALA A 138 -10.05 -0.99 -20.23
C ALA A 138 -9.47 -1.36 -21.59
N ARG A 139 -10.28 -1.32 -22.65
CA ARG A 139 -9.80 -1.53 -24.04
C ARG A 139 -8.78 -0.50 -24.49
N SER A 140 -8.73 0.66 -23.86
CA SER A 140 -7.76 1.72 -24.16
C SER A 140 -6.45 1.57 -23.37
N ALA A 141 -6.41 0.72 -22.35
CA ALA A 141 -5.20 0.45 -21.59
C ALA A 141 -4.30 -0.53 -22.37
N SER A 142 -3.07 -0.13 -22.61
CA SER A 142 -2.04 -0.99 -23.20
C SER A 142 -1.46 -1.97 -22.19
N VAL A 143 -1.38 -1.55 -20.91
CA VAL A 143 -0.88 -2.36 -19.79
C VAL A 143 -1.63 -1.99 -18.52
N VAL A 144 -1.91 -3.00 -17.69
CA VAL A 144 -2.53 -2.85 -16.36
C VAL A 144 -1.62 -3.51 -15.34
N LEU A 145 -1.12 -2.71 -14.41
CA LEU A 145 -0.16 -3.07 -13.38
C LEU A 145 -0.92 -3.22 -12.05
N ALA A 146 -1.07 -4.43 -11.55
CA ALA A 146 -1.85 -4.76 -10.37
C ALA A 146 -0.95 -5.16 -9.20
N VAL A 147 -1.16 -4.58 -8.02
CA VAL A 147 -0.31 -4.75 -6.84
C VAL A 147 -0.37 -6.14 -6.19
N SER A 148 -1.34 -6.97 -6.55
CA SER A 148 -1.47 -8.35 -6.07
C SER A 148 -2.08 -9.23 -7.14
N GLU A 149 -1.85 -10.54 -7.07
CA GLU A 149 -2.46 -11.48 -8.02
C GLU A 149 -3.99 -11.45 -7.97
N LYS A 150 -4.58 -11.25 -6.79
CA LYS A 150 -6.01 -11.04 -6.69
C LYS A 150 -6.47 -9.74 -7.34
N THR A 151 -5.74 -8.65 -7.19
CA THR A 151 -6.08 -7.40 -7.88
C THR A 151 -6.01 -7.62 -9.39
N ARG A 152 -4.99 -8.32 -9.89
CA ARG A 152 -4.85 -8.70 -11.30
C ARG A 152 -6.07 -9.51 -11.77
N GLN A 153 -6.40 -10.59 -11.08
CA GLN A 153 -7.56 -11.42 -11.42
C GLN A 153 -8.86 -10.62 -11.40
N SER A 154 -9.03 -9.75 -10.39
CA SER A 154 -10.22 -8.88 -10.30
C SER A 154 -10.35 -7.91 -11.46
N THR A 155 -9.24 -7.42 -12.04
CA THR A 155 -9.28 -6.57 -13.25
C THR A 155 -9.67 -7.37 -14.49
N ILE A 156 -9.14 -8.60 -14.62
CA ILE A 156 -9.51 -9.53 -15.70
C ILE A 156 -10.99 -9.87 -15.64
N ASP A 157 -11.51 -10.23 -14.47
CA ASP A 157 -12.92 -10.52 -14.25
C ASP A 157 -13.84 -9.32 -14.56
N ALA A 158 -13.30 -8.10 -14.45
CA ALA A 158 -13.99 -6.87 -14.79
C ALA A 158 -13.86 -6.46 -16.28
N GLY A 159 -13.14 -7.23 -17.10
CA GLY A 159 -13.06 -7.07 -18.55
C GLY A 159 -11.74 -6.45 -19.07
N VAL A 160 -10.68 -6.45 -18.26
CA VAL A 160 -9.32 -6.22 -18.77
C VAL A 160 -8.83 -7.48 -19.48
N ASP A 161 -8.14 -7.30 -20.60
CA ASP A 161 -7.51 -8.38 -21.35
C ASP A 161 -6.43 -9.06 -20.46
N PRO A 162 -6.49 -10.39 -20.26
CA PRO A 162 -5.49 -11.12 -19.48
C PRO A 162 -4.03 -10.92 -19.94
N GLU A 163 -3.82 -10.73 -21.26
CA GLU A 163 -2.49 -10.50 -21.84
C GLU A 163 -1.93 -9.10 -21.53
N ARG A 164 -2.77 -8.18 -21.05
CA ARG A 164 -2.42 -6.81 -20.67
C ARG A 164 -2.38 -6.58 -19.17
N ALA A 165 -2.78 -7.59 -18.36
CA ALA A 165 -2.84 -7.49 -16.91
C ALA A 165 -1.66 -8.22 -16.27
N PHE A 166 -0.81 -7.47 -15.57
CA PHE A 166 0.41 -7.98 -14.95
C PHE A 166 0.44 -7.69 -13.45
N PHE A 167 1.03 -8.58 -12.70
CA PHE A 167 1.38 -8.33 -11.31
C PHE A 167 2.60 -7.39 -11.26
N LEU A 168 2.48 -6.31 -10.50
CA LEU A 168 3.58 -5.41 -10.17
C LEU A 168 3.43 -5.01 -8.69
N PRO A 169 4.34 -5.44 -7.81
CA PRO A 169 4.25 -5.13 -6.38
C PRO A 169 4.47 -3.63 -6.10
N ASN A 170 4.17 -3.21 -4.88
CA ASN A 170 4.52 -1.88 -4.41
C ASN A 170 6.04 -1.66 -4.47
N ALA A 171 6.45 -0.54 -5.05
CA ALA A 171 7.82 -0.05 -4.94
C ALA A 171 8.06 0.49 -3.52
N MET A 172 9.20 0.14 -2.93
CA MET A 172 9.62 0.58 -1.60
C MET A 172 11.05 1.09 -1.63
N ARG A 173 11.33 2.25 -1.02
CA ARG A 173 12.71 2.71 -0.78
C ARG A 173 13.34 1.85 0.31
N SER A 174 13.81 0.66 -0.08
CA SER A 174 14.24 -0.39 0.86
C SER A 174 15.54 -0.04 1.59
N ASP A 175 16.31 0.89 1.06
CA ASP A 175 17.55 1.43 1.67
C ASP A 175 17.26 2.36 2.86
N GLU A 176 16.09 2.98 2.90
CA GLU A 176 15.66 3.86 4.01
C GLU A 176 15.09 3.07 5.20
N ILE A 177 14.71 1.82 5.00
CA ILE A 177 14.10 0.98 6.05
C ILE A 177 15.03 -0.19 6.38
N ARG A 178 15.67 -0.09 7.54
CA ARG A 178 16.56 -1.13 8.07
C ARG A 178 16.35 -1.30 9.57
N PHE A 179 16.66 -2.47 10.07
CA PHE A 179 16.76 -2.66 11.51
C PHE A 179 17.86 -1.77 12.08
N SER A 180 17.55 -1.09 13.17
CA SER A 180 18.47 -0.21 13.90
C SER A 180 18.46 -0.56 15.38
N GLU A 181 19.55 -1.12 15.87
CA GLU A 181 19.71 -1.40 17.32
C GLU A 181 19.61 -0.11 18.14
N ALA A 182 20.23 0.97 17.67
CA ALA A 182 20.14 2.28 18.31
C ALA A 182 18.70 2.83 18.32
N GLY A 183 17.98 2.67 17.21
CA GLY A 183 16.56 3.04 17.11
C GLY A 183 15.69 2.19 18.04
N ARG A 184 15.91 0.87 18.08
CA ARG A 184 15.23 -0.05 19.00
C ARG A 184 15.41 0.40 20.46
N LYS A 185 16.64 0.61 20.86
CA LYS A 185 16.97 1.04 22.22
C LYS A 185 16.28 2.35 22.56
N ARG A 186 16.43 3.37 21.71
CA ARG A 186 15.85 4.69 21.94
C ARG A 186 14.33 4.64 22.08
N VAL A 187 13.63 3.99 21.14
CA VAL A 187 12.15 3.94 21.17
C VAL A 187 11.66 3.15 22.40
N ARG A 188 12.33 2.05 22.77
CA ARG A 188 11.96 1.29 23.97
C ARG A 188 12.20 2.08 25.26
N GLU A 189 13.31 2.80 25.38
CA GLU A 189 13.59 3.68 26.52
C GLU A 189 12.55 4.81 26.64
N GLU A 190 12.20 5.47 25.54
CA GLU A 190 11.19 6.52 25.50
C GLU A 190 9.80 6.01 25.93
N LEU A 191 9.48 4.77 25.63
CA LEU A 191 8.20 4.13 25.98
C LEU A 191 8.24 3.39 27.33
N GLY A 192 9.39 3.30 28.00
CA GLY A 192 9.54 2.54 29.24
C GLY A 192 9.42 1.03 29.06
N ILE A 193 9.74 0.51 27.87
CA ILE A 193 9.72 -0.92 27.56
C ILE A 193 11.07 -1.54 27.98
N PRO A 194 11.08 -2.57 28.84
CA PRO A 194 12.31 -3.27 29.20
C PRO A 194 13.03 -3.84 27.96
N PRO A 195 14.38 -3.84 27.93
CA PRO A 195 15.15 -4.33 26.78
C PRO A 195 14.78 -5.75 26.34
N GLU A 196 14.53 -6.64 27.32
CA GLU A 196 14.20 -8.06 27.14
C GLU A 196 12.69 -8.33 26.93
N ALA A 197 11.82 -7.34 27.14
CA ALA A 197 10.37 -7.54 26.98
C ALA A 197 10.01 -7.89 25.54
N PHE A 198 9.16 -8.91 25.37
CA PHE A 198 8.61 -9.22 24.06
C PHE A 198 7.66 -8.11 23.60
N THR A 199 7.87 -7.59 22.40
CA THR A 199 7.11 -6.44 21.89
C THR A 199 6.43 -6.76 20.59
N VAL A 200 5.10 -6.75 20.62
CA VAL A 200 4.24 -6.88 19.45
C VAL A 200 3.97 -5.50 18.88
N GLY A 201 4.18 -5.30 17.59
CA GLY A 201 3.97 -4.02 16.95
C GLY A 201 2.99 -4.08 15.77
N CYS A 202 2.17 -3.03 15.62
CA CYS A 202 1.31 -2.85 14.47
C CYS A 202 1.38 -1.40 13.98
N ILE A 203 1.69 -1.22 12.69
CA ILE A 203 1.60 0.08 12.03
C ILE A 203 0.42 0.08 11.10
N SER A 204 -0.58 0.92 11.36
CA SER A 204 -1.74 1.04 10.47
C SER A 204 -2.52 2.31 10.75
N ARG A 205 -3.33 2.75 9.78
CA ARG A 205 -4.39 3.72 10.08
C ARG A 205 -5.40 3.11 11.05
N PHE A 206 -5.80 3.83 12.09
CA PHE A 206 -6.82 3.40 13.05
C PHE A 206 -8.22 3.50 12.42
N HIS A 207 -8.58 2.44 11.72
CA HIS A 207 -9.82 2.31 10.97
C HIS A 207 -10.41 0.92 11.19
N PRO A 208 -11.75 0.72 11.25
CA PRO A 208 -12.36 -0.58 11.54
C PRO A 208 -11.87 -1.73 10.68
N LYS A 209 -11.52 -1.45 9.42
CA LYS A 209 -10.98 -2.46 8.49
C LYS A 209 -9.59 -2.98 8.86
N LYS A 210 -8.86 -2.31 9.75
CA LYS A 210 -7.51 -2.73 10.15
C LYS A 210 -7.51 -3.69 11.34
N ARG A 211 -8.67 -3.84 11.99
CA ARG A 211 -8.90 -4.81 13.05
C ARG A 211 -7.81 -4.81 14.13
N ASN A 212 -7.35 -3.60 14.53
CA ASN A 212 -6.39 -3.45 15.63
C ASN A 212 -6.96 -3.95 16.97
N ASP A 213 -8.29 -4.07 17.09
CA ASP A 213 -9.01 -4.70 18.18
C ASP A 213 -8.53 -6.15 18.41
N VAL A 214 -8.36 -6.94 17.34
CA VAL A 214 -7.89 -8.33 17.41
C VAL A 214 -6.46 -8.41 17.98
N VAL A 215 -5.60 -7.46 17.59
CA VAL A 215 -4.21 -7.40 18.07
C VAL A 215 -4.16 -7.08 19.56
N ILE A 216 -4.98 -6.13 20.03
CA ILE A 216 -5.10 -5.78 21.44
C ILE A 216 -5.55 -6.99 22.27
N ASP A 217 -6.60 -7.69 21.83
CA ASP A 217 -7.14 -8.85 22.54
C ASP A 217 -6.12 -9.99 22.61
N ALA A 218 -5.41 -10.25 21.51
CA ALA A 218 -4.38 -11.28 21.48
C ALA A 218 -3.24 -10.97 22.45
N VAL A 219 -2.77 -9.71 22.50
CA VAL A 219 -1.72 -9.31 23.46
C VAL A 219 -2.22 -9.35 24.90
N ALA A 220 -3.49 -9.04 25.14
CA ALA A 220 -4.09 -9.16 26.48
C ALA A 220 -4.10 -10.61 27.01
N ALA A 221 -4.10 -11.60 26.13
CA ALA A 221 -4.01 -13.02 26.45
C ALA A 221 -2.57 -13.54 26.67
N LEU A 222 -1.55 -12.69 26.42
CA LEU A 222 -0.13 -13.00 26.65
C LEU A 222 0.33 -12.62 28.06
N GLY A 223 1.57 -12.96 28.39
CA GLY A 223 2.16 -12.71 29.71
C GLY A 223 2.31 -11.21 30.07
N PRO A 224 2.60 -10.93 31.37
CA PRO A 224 2.72 -9.55 31.84
C PRO A 224 3.94 -8.80 31.27
N ASP A 225 4.91 -9.52 30.71
CA ASP A 225 6.14 -8.97 30.15
C ASP A 225 6.01 -8.67 28.64
N THR A 226 4.82 -8.91 28.03
CA THR A 226 4.56 -8.60 26.63
C THR A 226 4.02 -7.18 26.49
N HIS A 227 4.65 -6.37 25.66
CA HIS A 227 4.26 -5.01 25.33
C HIS A 227 3.63 -4.93 23.94
N LEU A 228 2.72 -3.96 23.74
CA LEU A 228 2.08 -3.64 22.49
C LEU A 228 2.42 -2.21 22.05
N ILE A 229 2.89 -2.05 20.81
CA ILE A 229 3.01 -0.73 20.17
C ILE A 229 2.03 -0.66 19.00
N LEU A 230 1.07 0.26 19.08
CA LEU A 230 0.18 0.63 17.99
C LEU A 230 0.61 1.99 17.43
N ALA A 231 1.11 2.01 16.20
CA ALA A 231 1.58 3.23 15.56
C ALA A 231 0.64 3.63 14.40
N GLY A 232 0.04 4.81 14.52
CA GLY A 232 -0.89 5.34 13.53
C GLY A 232 -1.85 6.35 14.14
N ALA A 233 -2.82 6.76 13.35
CA ALA A 233 -3.91 7.63 13.74
C ALA A 233 -5.19 7.27 12.99
N GLY A 234 -6.34 7.67 13.49
CA GLY A 234 -7.60 7.49 12.78
C GLY A 234 -8.83 7.50 13.65
N GLU A 235 -9.97 7.23 13.03
CA GLU A 235 -11.30 7.41 13.62
C GLU A 235 -11.61 6.45 14.78
N THR A 236 -10.89 5.31 14.90
CA THR A 236 -11.09 4.34 15.99
C THR A 236 -10.10 4.49 17.14
N GLU A 237 -9.29 5.54 17.18
CA GLU A 237 -8.22 5.69 18.18
C GLU A 237 -8.74 5.64 19.62
N ALA A 238 -9.80 6.42 19.94
CA ALA A 238 -10.38 6.44 21.28
C ALA A 238 -10.97 5.07 21.71
N GLU A 239 -11.57 4.34 20.76
CA GLU A 239 -12.10 2.98 21.00
C GLU A 239 -10.96 2.00 21.28
N LEU A 240 -9.88 2.07 20.51
CA LEU A 240 -8.70 1.20 20.68
C LEU A 240 -7.99 1.48 22.01
N GLN A 241 -7.85 2.77 22.41
CA GLN A 241 -7.28 3.14 23.70
C GLN A 241 -8.14 2.61 24.87
N ALA A 242 -9.46 2.74 24.78
CA ALA A 242 -10.38 2.18 25.79
C ALA A 242 -10.26 0.64 25.88
N ARG A 243 -10.14 -0.04 24.72
CA ARG A 243 -9.97 -1.49 24.67
C ARG A 243 -8.64 -1.96 25.25
N ALA A 244 -7.57 -1.20 25.03
CA ALA A 244 -6.24 -1.49 25.55
C ALA A 244 -6.04 -1.09 27.02
N ALA A 245 -6.99 -0.41 27.66
CA ALA A 245 -6.86 0.04 29.06
C ALA A 245 -6.48 -1.08 30.05
N PRO A 246 -6.95 -2.33 29.94
CA PRO A 246 -6.51 -3.43 30.81
C PRO A 246 -5.02 -3.78 30.70
N LEU A 247 -4.34 -3.42 29.60
CA LEU A 247 -2.90 -3.63 29.43
C LEU A 247 -2.08 -2.62 30.25
N GLY A 248 -2.66 -1.47 30.64
CA GLY A 248 -1.98 -0.45 31.43
C GLY A 248 -0.73 0.08 30.72
N ALA A 249 0.40 0.11 31.44
CA ALA A 249 1.69 0.59 30.91
C ALA A 249 2.30 -0.28 29.79
N ARG A 250 1.70 -1.41 29.45
CA ARG A 250 2.15 -2.29 28.36
C ARG A 250 1.61 -1.90 26.98
N ALA A 251 0.61 -1.01 26.91
CA ALA A 251 0.05 -0.55 25.64
C ALA A 251 0.53 0.86 25.30
N HIS A 252 1.18 0.99 24.16
CA HIS A 252 1.75 2.25 23.68
C HIS A 252 1.12 2.66 22.37
N PHE A 253 0.58 3.89 22.35
CA PHE A 253 0.01 4.51 21.15
C PHE A 253 0.94 5.59 20.63
N LEU A 254 1.40 5.44 19.41
CA LEU A 254 2.25 6.41 18.74
C LEU A 254 1.49 7.04 17.57
N SER A 255 1.62 8.34 17.38
CA SER A 255 1.22 8.98 16.13
C SER A 255 2.05 8.42 14.98
N THR A 256 1.60 8.61 13.74
CA THR A 256 2.30 8.10 12.54
C THR A 256 3.77 8.52 12.56
N PRO A 257 4.72 7.59 12.54
CA PRO A 257 6.12 7.86 12.86
C PRO A 257 6.91 8.65 11.79
N GLY A 258 6.32 8.90 10.60
CA GLY A 258 7.01 9.67 9.55
C GLY A 258 8.39 9.08 9.20
N ALA A 259 9.41 9.92 9.16
CA ALA A 259 10.80 9.53 8.85
C ALA A 259 11.41 8.57 9.90
N ALA A 260 10.86 8.50 11.10
CA ALA A 260 11.34 7.60 12.17
C ALA A 260 10.71 6.19 12.10
N VAL A 261 9.99 5.83 11.02
CA VAL A 261 9.29 4.55 10.94
C VAL A 261 10.19 3.34 11.11
N GLY A 262 11.43 3.38 10.61
CA GLY A 262 12.42 2.31 10.77
C GLY A 262 12.79 2.05 12.23
N ASP A 263 12.92 3.10 13.04
CA ASP A 263 13.25 3.00 14.47
C ASP A 263 12.07 2.41 15.27
N VAL A 264 10.85 2.84 14.96
CA VAL A 264 9.64 2.29 15.59
C VAL A 264 9.47 0.81 15.24
N LEU A 265 9.66 0.43 13.98
CA LEU A 265 9.64 -0.97 13.56
C LEU A 265 10.73 -1.80 14.24
N SER A 266 11.91 -1.21 14.42
CA SER A 266 13.02 -1.87 15.13
C SER A 266 12.72 -2.16 16.59
N ALA A 267 11.81 -1.39 17.22
CA ALA A 267 11.38 -1.63 18.60
C ALA A 267 10.51 -2.90 18.76
N PHE A 268 9.92 -3.40 17.68
CA PHE A 268 9.13 -4.63 17.69
C PHE A 268 10.03 -5.88 17.73
N ASP A 269 9.47 -6.98 18.18
CA ASP A 269 9.99 -8.32 17.94
C ASP A 269 9.23 -8.98 16.80
N VAL A 270 7.92 -8.81 16.77
CA VAL A 270 7.03 -9.30 15.72
C VAL A 270 6.12 -8.19 15.23
N SER A 271 6.02 -8.02 13.91
CA SER A 271 5.06 -7.14 13.28
C SER A 271 3.74 -7.88 13.06
N VAL A 272 2.63 -7.28 13.46
CA VAL A 272 1.28 -7.88 13.31
C VAL A 272 0.42 -7.00 12.42
N PHE A 273 -0.33 -7.63 11.51
CA PHE A 273 -1.27 -6.92 10.65
C PHE A 273 -2.50 -7.78 10.37
N CYS A 274 -3.63 -7.47 10.98
CA CYS A 274 -4.86 -8.28 10.94
C CYS A 274 -6.02 -7.59 10.20
N PRO A 275 -5.90 -7.18 8.93
CA PRO A 275 -6.94 -6.44 8.23
C PRO A 275 -8.14 -7.33 7.88
N SER A 276 -9.25 -6.67 7.57
CA SER A 276 -10.36 -7.34 6.87
C SER A 276 -9.92 -7.82 5.48
N PRO A 277 -10.63 -8.78 4.85
CA PRO A 277 -10.22 -9.48 3.62
C PRO A 277 -10.05 -8.61 2.35
N THR A 278 -10.25 -7.29 2.41
CA THR A 278 -10.28 -6.40 1.23
C THR A 278 -9.00 -5.57 1.02
N GLU A 279 -7.87 -6.02 1.54
CA GLU A 279 -6.58 -5.35 1.30
C GLU A 279 -6.02 -5.68 -0.09
N GLY A 280 -5.35 -4.69 -0.71
CA GLY A 280 -4.60 -4.89 -1.95
C GLY A 280 -3.24 -5.52 -1.66
N GLN A 281 -2.23 -4.67 -1.39
CA GLN A 281 -0.92 -5.09 -0.91
C GLN A 281 -0.50 -4.11 0.21
N PRO A 282 -0.55 -4.52 1.49
CA PRO A 282 -0.33 -3.60 2.60
C PRO A 282 1.15 -3.23 2.76
N ARG A 283 1.49 -1.97 2.54
CA ARG A 283 2.84 -1.43 2.71
C ARG A 283 3.38 -1.65 4.14
N ALA A 284 2.50 -1.59 5.16
CA ALA A 284 2.90 -1.80 6.54
C ALA A 284 3.54 -3.18 6.78
N VAL A 285 3.08 -4.21 6.09
CA VAL A 285 3.72 -5.54 6.13
C VAL A 285 5.11 -5.47 5.51
N ILE A 286 5.25 -4.89 4.32
CA ILE A 286 6.54 -4.78 3.63
C ILE A 286 7.55 -3.98 4.49
N LEU A 287 7.11 -2.89 5.12
CA LEU A 287 7.95 -2.09 6.03
C LEU A 287 8.45 -2.93 7.22
N GLY A 288 7.58 -3.75 7.82
CA GLY A 288 7.97 -4.67 8.89
C GLY A 288 9.01 -5.69 8.44
N LEU A 289 8.80 -6.30 7.26
CA LEU A 289 9.76 -7.25 6.69
C LEU A 289 11.11 -6.58 6.42
N LEU A 290 11.13 -5.38 5.80
CA LEU A 290 12.37 -4.62 5.54
C LEU A 290 13.14 -4.26 6.83
N ALA A 291 12.43 -4.03 7.94
CA ALA A 291 13.02 -3.76 9.25
C ALA A 291 13.42 -5.04 10.01
N GLU A 292 13.55 -6.18 9.33
CA GLU A 292 13.93 -7.47 9.91
C GLU A 292 12.93 -7.97 10.98
N ARG A 293 11.65 -7.68 10.80
CA ARG A 293 10.61 -8.20 11.70
C ARG A 293 9.82 -9.30 11.01
N PRO A 294 9.75 -10.51 11.59
CA PRO A 294 8.81 -11.51 11.11
C PRO A 294 7.39 -10.93 11.21
N CYS A 295 6.53 -11.31 10.28
CA CYS A 295 5.17 -10.77 10.22
C CYS A 295 4.13 -11.86 10.49
N VAL A 296 3.21 -11.58 11.41
CA VAL A 296 2.04 -12.41 11.67
C VAL A 296 0.80 -11.65 11.18
N SER A 297 0.02 -12.26 10.31
CA SER A 297 -1.14 -11.59 9.70
C SER A 297 -2.31 -12.53 9.50
N THR A 298 -3.51 -11.96 9.39
CA THR A 298 -4.65 -12.70 8.84
C THR A 298 -4.44 -12.96 7.35
N GLY A 299 -5.10 -13.98 6.82
CA GLY A 299 -4.97 -14.41 5.43
C GLY A 299 -5.65 -13.50 4.41
N ALA A 300 -5.75 -12.18 4.67
CA ALA A 300 -6.22 -11.23 3.68
C ALA A 300 -5.41 -11.37 2.38
N GLU A 301 -6.10 -11.34 1.26
CA GLU A 301 -5.58 -11.86 -0.01
C GLU A 301 -4.30 -11.19 -0.51
N GLY A 302 -4.16 -9.87 -0.35
CA GLY A 302 -2.91 -9.18 -0.69
C GLY A 302 -1.77 -9.39 0.31
N VAL A 303 -2.02 -10.05 1.44
CA VAL A 303 -1.01 -10.39 2.45
C VAL A 303 -0.37 -11.74 2.16
N ARG A 304 -1.15 -12.69 1.63
CA ARG A 304 -0.62 -14.04 1.30
C ARG A 304 0.51 -13.99 0.29
N ASP A 305 0.53 -12.98 -0.57
CA ASP A 305 1.62 -12.77 -1.53
C ASP A 305 2.89 -12.20 -0.87
N LEU A 306 2.81 -11.73 0.39
CA LEU A 306 3.91 -11.05 1.09
C LEU A 306 4.64 -11.97 2.08
N ILE A 307 3.90 -12.85 2.76
CA ILE A 307 4.37 -13.66 3.88
C ILE A 307 4.56 -15.10 3.42
N ASP A 308 5.70 -15.65 3.79
CA ASP A 308 6.07 -17.04 3.60
C ASP A 308 6.29 -17.69 4.96
N ASP A 309 6.03 -18.99 5.09
CA ASP A 309 6.14 -19.74 6.35
C ASP A 309 7.57 -19.75 6.93
N SER A 310 8.58 -19.38 6.13
CA SER A 310 9.97 -19.25 6.57
C SER A 310 10.29 -17.96 7.32
N PHE A 311 9.39 -16.95 7.28
CA PHE A 311 9.60 -15.65 7.93
C PHE A 311 8.32 -14.98 8.43
N GLY A 312 7.29 -15.75 8.68
CA GLY A 312 6.04 -15.23 9.22
C GLY A 312 4.99 -16.30 9.39
N ALA A 313 3.77 -15.88 9.71
CA ALA A 313 2.65 -16.81 9.86
C ALA A 313 1.31 -16.17 9.46
N ILE A 314 0.43 -17.00 8.95
CA ILE A 314 -0.96 -16.64 8.67
C ILE A 314 -1.87 -17.18 9.78
N VAL A 315 -2.59 -16.29 10.44
CA VAL A 315 -3.56 -16.61 11.49
C VAL A 315 -4.76 -17.35 10.90
N SER A 316 -5.11 -18.47 11.48
CA SER A 316 -6.30 -19.25 11.13
C SER A 316 -6.97 -19.79 12.39
N PRO A 317 -8.28 -19.57 12.60
CA PRO A 317 -9.22 -18.78 11.77
C PRO A 317 -8.86 -17.30 11.68
N GLU A 318 -9.28 -16.66 10.60
CA GLU A 318 -9.03 -15.23 10.39
C GLU A 318 -9.71 -14.38 11.50
N ASN A 319 -8.98 -13.36 11.99
CA ASN A 319 -9.44 -12.45 13.04
C ASN A 319 -9.80 -13.11 14.38
N ASP A 320 -9.20 -14.25 14.67
CA ASP A 320 -9.31 -14.94 15.97
C ASP A 320 -8.14 -14.49 16.87
N PRO A 321 -8.41 -13.75 17.98
CA PRO A 321 -7.35 -13.29 18.86
C PRO A 321 -6.65 -14.43 19.62
N ASP A 322 -7.32 -15.54 19.90
CA ASP A 322 -6.71 -16.70 20.58
C ASP A 322 -5.75 -17.44 19.65
N ALA A 323 -6.12 -17.59 18.37
CA ALA A 323 -5.23 -18.14 17.35
C ALA A 323 -4.01 -17.24 17.15
N LEU A 324 -4.19 -15.92 17.10
CA LEU A 324 -3.10 -14.95 17.03
C LEU A 324 -2.20 -15.03 18.27
N ALA A 325 -2.77 -15.06 19.47
CA ALA A 325 -2.02 -15.18 20.73
C ALA A 325 -1.19 -16.48 20.78
N THR A 326 -1.72 -17.58 20.24
CA THR A 326 -0.99 -18.86 20.17
C THR A 326 0.25 -18.76 19.30
N ILE A 327 0.16 -18.11 18.15
CA ILE A 327 1.31 -17.87 17.26
C ILE A 327 2.32 -16.93 17.96
N LEU A 328 1.86 -15.84 18.57
CA LEU A 328 2.72 -14.88 19.24
C LEU A 328 3.50 -15.51 20.41
N ARG A 329 2.89 -16.40 21.19
CA ARG A 329 3.58 -17.18 22.26
C ARG A 329 4.76 -17.99 21.69
N SER A 330 4.62 -18.54 20.50
CA SER A 330 5.70 -19.31 19.88
C SER A 330 6.91 -18.45 19.49
N TYR A 331 6.69 -17.15 19.21
CA TYR A 331 7.77 -16.18 18.98
C TYR A 331 8.35 -15.64 20.30
N GLU A 332 7.50 -15.37 21.30
CA GLU A 332 7.92 -14.94 22.65
C GLU A 332 8.89 -15.95 23.28
N GLY A 333 8.65 -17.25 23.10
CA GLY A 333 9.49 -18.34 23.62
C GLY A 333 10.76 -18.63 22.81
N ASP A 334 10.96 -17.99 21.65
CA ASP A 334 12.09 -18.28 20.74
C ASP A 334 12.67 -16.99 20.10
N PRO A 335 13.48 -16.22 20.83
CA PRO A 335 14.12 -15.01 20.29
C PRO A 335 15.07 -15.29 19.10
N GLU A 336 15.67 -16.47 19.04
CA GLU A 336 16.53 -16.85 17.91
C GLU A 336 15.73 -17.03 16.62
N ARG A 337 14.52 -17.55 16.74
CA ARG A 337 13.56 -17.62 15.64
C ARG A 337 13.21 -16.23 15.13
N VAL A 338 12.91 -15.27 16.02
CA VAL A 338 12.64 -13.87 15.66
C VAL A 338 13.77 -13.29 14.80
N LEU A 339 15.01 -13.45 15.22
CA LEU A 339 16.18 -12.94 14.51
C LEU A 339 16.40 -13.64 13.16
N ARG A 340 16.27 -14.97 13.13
CA ARG A 340 16.46 -15.77 11.92
C ARG A 340 15.41 -15.43 10.86
N GLU A 341 14.15 -15.48 11.24
CA GLU A 341 13.03 -15.19 10.34
C GLU A 341 13.01 -13.72 9.92
N GLY A 342 13.37 -12.79 10.81
CA GLY A 342 13.49 -11.37 10.48
C GLY A 342 14.52 -11.11 9.36
N ARG A 343 15.68 -11.76 9.40
CA ARG A 343 16.69 -11.63 8.33
C ARG A 343 16.20 -12.19 6.99
N LEU A 344 15.54 -13.35 7.01
CA LEU A 344 14.94 -13.94 5.79
C LEU A 344 13.85 -13.03 5.24
N ALA A 345 13.01 -12.46 6.10
CA ALA A 345 11.97 -11.50 5.74
C ALA A 345 12.55 -10.28 5.00
N ALA A 346 13.62 -9.69 5.55
CA ALA A 346 14.25 -8.51 4.97
C ALA A 346 14.94 -8.83 3.63
N GLN A 347 15.58 -9.98 3.52
CA GLN A 347 16.17 -10.42 2.25
C GLN A 347 15.07 -10.56 1.18
N SER A 348 14.03 -11.33 1.45
CA SER A 348 12.90 -11.51 0.54
C SER A 348 12.23 -10.18 0.15
N ALA A 349 12.06 -9.28 1.13
CA ALA A 349 11.43 -7.99 0.87
C ALA A 349 12.30 -7.10 -0.04
N ARG A 350 13.62 -7.04 0.15
CA ARG A 350 14.53 -6.28 -0.73
C ARG A 350 14.56 -6.84 -2.14
N GLU A 351 14.64 -8.16 -2.28
CA GLU A 351 14.65 -8.81 -3.60
C GLU A 351 13.37 -8.57 -4.41
N ARG A 352 12.23 -8.37 -3.75
CA ARG A 352 10.91 -8.32 -4.39
C ARG A 352 10.31 -6.92 -4.48
N PHE A 353 10.56 -6.05 -3.50
CA PHE A 353 9.87 -4.78 -3.33
C PHE A 353 10.77 -3.55 -3.41
N ASP A 354 12.09 -3.74 -3.55
CA ASP A 354 13.00 -2.61 -3.78
C ASP A 354 12.55 -1.77 -4.98
N ALA A 355 12.55 -0.45 -4.80
CA ALA A 355 12.00 0.46 -5.80
C ALA A 355 12.73 0.35 -7.15
N ALA A 356 14.05 0.06 -7.16
CA ALA A 356 14.79 -0.12 -8.40
C ALA A 356 14.39 -1.41 -9.12
N VAL A 357 14.17 -2.51 -8.38
CA VAL A 357 13.72 -3.79 -8.92
C VAL A 357 12.31 -3.66 -9.51
N VAL A 358 11.40 -3.03 -8.78
CA VAL A 358 10.01 -2.84 -9.22
C VAL A 358 9.95 -1.87 -10.42
N ALA A 359 10.76 -0.81 -10.43
CA ALA A 359 10.83 0.12 -11.55
C ALA A 359 11.38 -0.54 -12.82
N GLU A 360 12.39 -1.42 -12.70
CA GLU A 360 12.87 -2.20 -13.84
C GLU A 360 11.78 -3.11 -14.42
N GLN A 361 11.01 -3.77 -13.56
CA GLN A 361 9.89 -4.59 -14.00
C GLN A 361 8.80 -3.74 -14.67
N ALA A 362 8.45 -2.59 -14.08
CA ALA A 362 7.46 -1.66 -14.64
C ALA A 362 7.89 -1.15 -16.02
N GLU A 363 9.16 -0.72 -16.16
CA GLU A 363 9.73 -0.26 -17.42
C GLU A 363 9.61 -1.34 -18.50
N ARG A 364 10.03 -2.57 -18.22
CA ARG A 364 9.92 -3.70 -19.17
C ARG A 364 8.50 -3.91 -19.65
N LEU A 365 7.52 -3.91 -18.72
CA LEU A 365 6.10 -4.11 -19.05
C LEU A 365 5.53 -2.95 -19.88
N ILE A 366 5.88 -1.70 -19.55
CA ILE A 366 5.44 -0.51 -20.27
C ILE A 366 6.04 -0.49 -21.69
N VAL A 367 7.34 -0.77 -21.82
CA VAL A 367 8.01 -0.78 -23.12
C VAL A 367 7.48 -1.91 -24.01
N ALA A 368 7.36 -3.14 -23.48
CA ALA A 368 6.81 -4.26 -24.25
C ALA A 368 5.38 -3.99 -24.74
N ALA A 369 4.55 -3.30 -23.95
CA ALA A 369 3.21 -2.92 -24.36
C ALA A 369 3.14 -1.83 -25.44
N ARG A 370 4.24 -1.12 -25.74
CA ARG A 370 4.34 -0.18 -26.88
C ARG A 370 4.62 -0.90 -28.20
N GLU A 371 5.33 -2.00 -28.13
CA GLU A 371 5.76 -2.78 -29.29
C GLU A 371 4.71 -3.78 -29.75
N SER A 372 3.73 -4.06 -28.89
CA SER A 372 2.61 -4.94 -29.21
C SER A 372 1.55 -4.19 -30.03
N PRO A 373 1.12 -4.74 -31.18
CA PRO A 373 0.16 -4.08 -32.09
C PRO A 373 -1.24 -3.88 -31.50
#